data_125cb4f08fa5c1f2b704fd2be8bf6d3c
#
_entry.id   125cb4f08fa5c1f2b704fd2be8bf6d3c
#
_cell.length_a   1.000
_cell.length_b   1.000
_cell.length_c   1.000
_cell.angle_alpha   90.00
_cell.angle_beta   90.00
_cell.angle_gamma   90.00
#
_symmetry.space_group_name_H-M   'P 1'
#
loop_
_entity.id
_entity.type
_entity.pdbx_description
1 polymer ?
#
loop_
_entity_poly.entity_id
_entity_poly.type
_entity_poly.pdbx_seq_one_letter_code
_entity_poly.pdbx_strand_id
1 'polypeptide(L)'
;VVPGTLLGNINLQMPVILGGSLCLLLGLVLVRIMPETNFSPAIEERQGLLKDFVCLFKLNLGFVKGAPVLLALLAITLCGGLASEGFDRLSTAHFLDDTVIPVIGPLNSVTWFGVISLIGSGLGILASQLLIARMEKKGTVSRTSVVMSTSAGYILCLVLFAVGRSFWFMLLVFLLAGLMRTIKEPVLAAWMNDHVDEKMRATVFSTSGQLDSFGQIIGGPIVGLVAQQVSIPWGLVCTAFLLLPALFLVPVAGKKRD
;
A
#
# COMPACT_ATOMS: atom_id res chain seq x y z
N VAL A 1 14.58 8.61 4.22
CA VAL A 1 14.89 7.75 5.37
C VAL A 1 16.05 8.34 6.18
N VAL A 2 17.26 8.51 5.61
CA VAL A 2 18.47 8.91 6.36
C VAL A 2 18.29 10.21 7.14
N PRO A 3 17.80 11.33 6.57
CA PRO A 3 17.60 12.56 7.34
C PRO A 3 16.61 12.39 8.50
N GLY A 4 15.54 11.64 8.27
CA GLY A 4 14.54 11.37 9.31
C GLY A 4 15.10 10.57 10.48
N THR A 5 15.95 9.57 10.20
CA THR A 5 16.60 8.76 11.25
C THR A 5 17.61 9.59 12.06
N LEU A 6 18.42 10.41 11.40
CA LEU A 6 19.39 11.28 12.07
C LEU A 6 18.69 12.29 12.98
N LEU A 7 17.66 12.95 12.49
CA LEU A 7 16.88 13.89 13.27
C LEU A 7 16.10 13.23 14.40
N GLY A 8 15.54 12.03 14.16
CA GLY A 8 14.83 11.23 15.14
C GLY A 8 15.70 10.81 16.34
N ASN A 9 17.01 10.62 16.12
CA ASN A 9 17.96 10.35 17.21
C ASN A 9 18.21 11.58 18.11
N ILE A 10 18.00 12.80 17.59
CA ILE A 10 18.12 14.02 18.38
C ILE A 10 16.80 14.29 19.11
N ASN A 11 15.69 14.26 18.38
CA ASN A 11 14.33 14.40 18.92
C ASN A 11 13.33 13.77 17.93
N LEU A 12 12.45 12.92 18.44
CA LEU A 12 11.41 12.22 17.64
C LEU A 12 10.43 13.17 16.94
N GLN A 13 10.29 14.40 17.40
CA GLN A 13 9.41 15.39 16.79
C GLN A 13 10.05 16.09 15.57
N MET A 14 11.38 16.15 15.50
CA MET A 14 12.12 16.89 14.45
C MET A 14 11.79 16.40 13.02
N PRO A 15 11.74 15.09 12.72
CA PRO A 15 11.37 14.63 11.39
C PRO A 15 9.97 15.08 10.96
N VAL A 16 9.02 15.10 11.89
CA VAL A 16 7.63 15.51 11.62
C VAL A 16 7.56 17.01 11.35
N ILE A 17 8.23 17.83 12.16
CA ILE A 17 8.28 19.27 11.99
C ILE A 17 8.94 19.62 10.65
N LEU A 18 10.06 18.98 10.32
CA LEU A 18 10.77 19.21 9.06
C LEU A 18 9.89 18.81 7.86
N GLY A 19 9.26 17.63 7.92
CA GLY A 19 8.37 17.15 6.86
C GLY A 19 7.18 18.09 6.64
N GLY A 20 6.52 18.50 7.71
CA GLY A 20 5.42 19.46 7.64
C GLY A 20 5.84 20.82 7.08
N SER A 21 6.99 21.35 7.51
CA SER A 21 7.55 22.62 7.01
C SER A 21 7.87 22.55 5.51
N LEU A 22 8.46 21.46 5.04
CA LEU A 22 8.76 21.23 3.62
C LEU A 22 7.48 21.11 2.79
N CYS A 23 6.45 20.44 3.29
CA CYS A 23 5.15 20.38 2.62
C CYS A 23 4.48 21.75 2.50
N LEU A 24 4.53 22.58 3.54
CA LEU A 24 4.03 23.96 3.50
C LEU A 24 4.80 24.80 2.50
N LEU A 25 6.13 24.72 2.53
CA LEU A 25 6.98 25.44 1.57
C LEU A 25 6.67 25.03 0.13
N LEU A 26 6.54 23.72 -0.13
CA LEU A 26 6.17 23.20 -1.45
C LEU A 26 4.80 23.72 -1.88
N GLY A 27 3.81 23.73 -0.98
CA GLY A 27 2.49 24.29 -1.27
C GLY A 27 2.54 25.76 -1.68
N LEU A 28 3.31 26.57 -0.95
CA LEU A 28 3.52 27.99 -1.28
C LEU A 28 4.22 28.18 -2.64
N VAL A 29 5.21 27.36 -2.95
CA VAL A 29 5.92 27.37 -4.24
C VAL A 29 4.97 27.01 -5.37
N LEU A 30 4.16 25.94 -5.21
CA LEU A 30 3.21 25.50 -6.24
C LEU A 30 2.15 26.55 -6.53
N VAL A 31 1.58 27.20 -5.51
CA VAL A 31 0.60 28.30 -5.69
C VAL A 31 1.20 29.44 -6.53
N ARG A 32 2.53 29.70 -6.43
CA ARG A 32 3.17 30.78 -7.20
C ARG A 32 3.62 30.37 -8.60
N ILE A 33 4.04 29.14 -8.80
CA ILE A 33 4.68 28.68 -10.05
C ILE A 33 3.70 27.99 -10.96
N MET A 34 2.59 27.42 -10.45
CA MET A 34 1.65 26.64 -11.22
C MET A 34 0.42 27.47 -11.63
N PRO A 35 0.45 28.18 -12.78
CA PRO A 35 -0.69 28.95 -13.22
C PRO A 35 -1.78 28.01 -13.74
N GLU A 36 -3.00 28.14 -13.22
CA GLU A 36 -4.18 27.38 -13.67
C GLU A 36 -4.83 28.02 -14.91
N THR A 37 -4.04 28.25 -15.96
CA THR A 37 -4.50 29.00 -17.15
C THR A 37 -5.56 28.23 -17.98
N ASN A 38 -5.66 26.93 -17.84
CA ASN A 38 -6.58 26.07 -18.59
C ASN A 38 -7.67 25.44 -17.72
N PHE A 39 -7.84 25.88 -16.47
CA PHE A 39 -8.87 25.39 -15.60
C PHE A 39 -10.19 26.15 -15.85
N SER A 40 -11.16 25.49 -16.48
CA SER A 40 -12.54 25.94 -16.53
C SER A 40 -13.36 25.11 -15.54
N PRO A 41 -13.79 25.68 -14.39
CA PRO A 41 -14.63 24.94 -13.46
C PRO A 41 -15.95 24.59 -14.17
N ALA A 42 -16.32 23.30 -14.16
CA ALA A 42 -17.66 22.90 -14.56
C ALA A 42 -18.66 23.57 -13.61
N ILE A 43 -19.48 24.50 -14.18
CA ILE A 43 -20.54 25.19 -13.46
C ILE A 43 -21.73 24.22 -13.36
N GLU A 44 -21.55 23.09 -12.70
CA GLU A 44 -22.68 22.28 -12.25
C GLU A 44 -23.02 22.71 -10.82
N GLU A 45 -24.34 22.85 -10.55
CA GLU A 45 -24.82 23.17 -9.21
C GLU A 45 -24.24 22.21 -8.20
N ARG A 46 -23.27 22.68 -7.41
CA ARG A 46 -22.65 21.88 -6.34
C ARG A 46 -23.71 21.55 -5.29
N GLN A 47 -24.16 20.32 -5.27
CA GLN A 47 -25.13 19.81 -4.28
C GLN A 47 -24.53 19.57 -2.88
N GLY A 48 -23.22 19.85 -2.72
CA GLY A 48 -22.45 19.66 -1.49
C GLY A 48 -21.39 18.56 -1.63
N LEU A 49 -20.24 18.76 -0.99
CA LEU A 49 -19.03 17.92 -1.13
C LEU A 49 -19.29 16.42 -1.01
N LEU A 50 -20.13 15.99 -0.06
CA LEU A 50 -20.43 14.57 0.15
C LEU A 50 -21.32 13.99 -0.95
N LYS A 51 -22.32 14.76 -1.42
CA LYS A 51 -23.21 14.31 -2.50
C LYS A 51 -22.47 14.23 -3.82
N ASP A 52 -21.66 15.24 -4.12
CA ASP A 52 -20.84 15.28 -5.34
C ASP A 52 -19.83 14.13 -5.34
N PHE A 53 -19.19 13.85 -4.20
CA PHE A 53 -18.27 12.73 -4.04
C PHE A 53 -18.98 11.38 -4.28
N VAL A 54 -20.13 11.14 -3.65
CA VAL A 54 -20.91 9.91 -3.83
C VAL A 54 -21.42 9.77 -5.25
N CYS A 55 -21.84 10.89 -5.89
CA CYS A 55 -22.28 10.89 -7.28
C CYS A 55 -21.12 10.51 -8.23
N LEU A 56 -19.97 11.15 -8.10
CA LEU A 56 -18.76 10.84 -8.88
C LEU A 56 -18.31 9.38 -8.67
N PHE A 57 -18.33 8.92 -7.42
CA PHE A 57 -17.98 7.54 -7.12
C PHE A 57 -18.95 6.54 -7.77
N LYS A 58 -20.26 6.79 -7.72
CA LYS A 58 -21.27 5.96 -8.39
C LYS A 58 -21.13 5.98 -9.91
N LEU A 59 -20.85 7.14 -10.50
CA LEU A 59 -20.59 7.28 -11.94
C LEU A 59 -19.37 6.47 -12.33
N ASN A 60 -18.27 6.60 -11.61
CA ASN A 60 -17.02 5.85 -11.86
C ASN A 60 -17.24 4.33 -11.74
N LEU A 61 -17.96 3.86 -10.72
CA LEU A 61 -18.37 2.47 -10.60
C LEU A 61 -19.29 2.03 -11.76
N GLY A 62 -20.15 2.91 -12.23
CA GLY A 62 -21.03 2.65 -13.37
C GLY A 62 -20.28 2.30 -14.65
N PHE A 63 -19.18 3.01 -14.93
CA PHE A 63 -18.32 2.74 -16.09
C PHE A 63 -17.61 1.39 -16.02
N VAL A 64 -17.28 0.92 -14.80
CA VAL A 64 -16.56 -0.33 -14.61
C VAL A 64 -17.48 -1.56 -14.56
N LYS A 65 -18.80 -1.37 -14.34
CA LYS A 65 -19.78 -2.49 -14.24
C LYS A 65 -19.79 -3.43 -15.44
N GLY A 66 -19.44 -2.95 -16.63
CA GLY A 66 -19.33 -3.76 -17.85
C GLY A 66 -18.03 -4.56 -17.99
N ALA A 67 -17.04 -4.33 -17.10
CA ALA A 67 -15.70 -4.90 -17.18
C ALA A 67 -15.39 -5.73 -15.91
N PRO A 68 -15.76 -7.02 -15.85
CA PRO A 68 -15.61 -7.85 -14.66
C PRO A 68 -14.14 -8.02 -14.20
N VAL A 69 -13.19 -7.95 -15.13
CA VAL A 69 -11.76 -7.95 -14.82
C VAL A 69 -11.39 -6.70 -14.00
N LEU A 70 -11.82 -5.53 -14.45
CA LEU A 70 -11.58 -4.26 -13.73
C LEU A 70 -12.24 -4.24 -12.36
N LEU A 71 -13.47 -4.74 -12.24
CA LEU A 71 -14.14 -4.87 -10.95
C LEU A 71 -13.36 -5.76 -9.99
N ALA A 72 -12.84 -6.89 -10.49
CA ALA A 72 -12.02 -7.78 -9.66
C ALA A 72 -10.70 -7.11 -9.23
N LEU A 73 -10.02 -6.38 -10.15
CA LEU A 73 -8.79 -5.65 -9.83
C LEU A 73 -9.03 -4.53 -8.81
N LEU A 74 -10.12 -3.78 -8.94
CA LEU A 74 -10.52 -2.76 -7.98
C LEU A 74 -10.87 -3.35 -6.61
N ALA A 75 -11.53 -4.51 -6.58
CA ALA A 75 -11.81 -5.22 -5.33
C ALA A 75 -10.51 -5.75 -4.68
N ILE A 76 -9.53 -6.21 -5.46
CA ILE A 76 -8.19 -6.58 -4.96
C ILE A 76 -7.49 -5.36 -4.33
N THR A 77 -7.62 -4.18 -4.94
CA THR A 77 -7.07 -2.93 -4.37
C THR A 77 -7.76 -2.59 -3.04
N LEU A 78 -9.08 -2.68 -2.97
CA LEU A 78 -9.83 -2.47 -1.72
C LEU A 78 -9.35 -3.43 -0.61
N CYS A 79 -9.18 -4.72 -0.90
CA CYS A 79 -8.63 -5.69 0.05
C CYS A 79 -7.20 -5.32 0.46
N GLY A 80 -6.40 -4.79 -0.47
CA GLY A 80 -5.07 -4.26 -0.19
C GLY A 80 -5.10 -3.12 0.82
N GLY A 81 -5.97 -2.13 0.59
CA GLY A 81 -6.18 -1.02 1.50
C GLY A 81 -6.66 -1.45 2.90
N LEU A 82 -7.62 -2.40 2.96
CA LEU A 82 -8.09 -2.97 4.24
C LEU A 82 -6.95 -3.58 5.07
N ALA A 83 -5.99 -4.22 4.40
CA ALA A 83 -4.87 -4.90 5.06
C ALA A 83 -3.65 -4.00 5.30
N SER A 84 -3.47 -2.91 4.56
CA SER A 84 -2.24 -2.09 4.62
C SER A 84 -2.03 -1.46 5.99
N GLU A 85 -3.06 -0.87 6.58
CA GLU A 85 -2.98 -0.16 7.87
C GLU A 85 -2.54 -1.07 9.02
N GLY A 86 -2.99 -2.34 9.02
CA GLY A 86 -2.58 -3.29 10.04
C GLY A 86 -1.08 -3.55 10.03
N PHE A 87 -0.51 -3.81 8.87
CA PHE A 87 0.92 -4.03 8.73
C PHE A 87 1.72 -2.74 9.03
N ASP A 88 1.32 -1.62 8.43
CA ASP A 88 2.06 -0.37 8.51
C ASP A 88 2.08 0.21 9.94
N ARG A 89 1.03 -0.02 10.74
CA ARG A 89 0.94 0.49 12.11
C ARG A 89 1.36 -0.49 13.19
N LEU A 90 1.00 -1.77 13.04
CA LEU A 90 1.27 -2.75 14.10
C LEU A 90 2.67 -3.35 14.04
N SER A 91 3.36 -3.31 12.88
CA SER A 91 4.68 -3.93 12.75
C SER A 91 5.72 -3.32 13.69
N THR A 92 5.75 -1.98 13.81
CA THR A 92 6.69 -1.29 14.72
C THR A 92 6.38 -1.63 16.17
N ALA A 93 5.10 -1.62 16.57
CA ALA A 93 4.69 -1.99 17.92
C ALA A 93 5.05 -3.44 18.23
N HIS A 94 4.82 -4.38 17.29
CA HIS A 94 5.17 -5.78 17.44
C HIS A 94 6.67 -6.02 17.63
N PHE A 95 7.52 -5.28 16.90
CA PHE A 95 8.97 -5.32 17.13
C PHE A 95 9.35 -4.83 18.52
N LEU A 96 8.71 -3.78 19.03
CA LEU A 96 9.06 -3.17 20.31
C LEU A 96 8.54 -3.98 21.50
N ASP A 97 7.36 -4.58 21.41
CA ASP A 97 6.70 -5.27 22.53
C ASP A 97 7.10 -6.75 22.62
N ASP A 98 7.28 -7.42 21.48
CA ASP A 98 7.44 -8.88 21.43
C ASP A 98 8.88 -9.33 21.20
N THR A 99 9.84 -8.41 20.98
CA THR A 99 11.25 -8.77 20.80
C THR A 99 12.20 -7.86 21.54
N VAL A 100 13.41 -8.39 21.80
CA VAL A 100 14.54 -7.58 22.26
C VAL A 100 15.31 -7.11 21.04
N ILE A 101 15.22 -5.81 20.75
CA ILE A 101 15.99 -5.21 19.66
C ILE A 101 17.48 -5.22 20.05
N PRO A 102 18.37 -5.85 19.25
CA PRO A 102 19.77 -5.94 19.60
C PRO A 102 20.44 -4.56 19.57
N VAL A 103 21.18 -4.22 20.64
CA VAL A 103 22.00 -3.03 20.69
C VAL A 103 23.38 -3.38 20.13
N ILE A 104 23.69 -2.92 18.91
CA ILE A 104 24.95 -3.18 18.21
C ILE A 104 25.64 -1.83 17.94
N GLY A 105 26.61 -1.47 18.73
CA GLY A 105 27.31 -0.19 18.60
C GLY A 105 26.36 0.99 18.72
N PRO A 106 26.31 1.91 17.72
CA PRO A 106 25.43 3.09 17.74
C PRO A 106 23.97 2.78 17.34
N LEU A 107 23.63 1.50 17.05
CA LEU A 107 22.31 1.10 16.59
C LEU A 107 21.33 1.00 17.77
N ASN A 108 20.62 2.08 18.05
CA ASN A 108 19.44 2.08 18.90
C ASN A 108 18.18 1.73 18.09
N SER A 109 17.03 1.63 18.74
CA SER A 109 15.74 1.28 18.09
C SER A 109 15.41 2.19 16.90
N VAL A 110 15.62 3.50 17.02
CA VAL A 110 15.36 4.49 15.95
C VAL A 110 16.26 4.22 14.75
N THR A 111 17.55 3.99 15.00
CA THR A 111 18.52 3.71 13.93
C THR A 111 18.22 2.37 13.24
N TRP A 112 17.78 1.34 13.99
CA TRP A 112 17.37 0.06 13.42
C TRP A 112 16.21 0.23 12.44
N PHE A 113 15.15 0.96 12.80
CA PHE A 113 14.03 1.19 11.88
C PHE A 113 14.45 1.98 10.63
N GLY A 114 15.41 2.89 10.77
CA GLY A 114 16.01 3.58 9.62
C GLY A 114 16.77 2.63 8.69
N VAL A 115 17.60 1.74 9.25
CA VAL A 115 18.35 0.73 8.48
C VAL A 115 17.39 -0.26 7.80
N ILE A 116 16.39 -0.76 8.52
CA ILE A 116 15.35 -1.66 7.98
C ILE A 116 14.64 -1.01 6.79
N SER A 117 14.25 0.25 6.92
CA SER A 117 13.57 0.99 5.84
C SER A 117 14.48 1.19 4.61
N LEU A 118 15.77 1.45 4.81
CA LEU A 118 16.75 1.57 3.72
C LEU A 118 16.94 0.25 2.98
N ILE A 119 17.15 -0.85 3.73
CA ILE A 119 17.32 -2.20 3.16
C ILE A 119 16.03 -2.58 2.42
N GLY A 120 14.86 -2.40 3.03
CA GLY A 120 13.57 -2.73 2.43
C GLY A 120 13.33 -1.97 1.12
N SER A 121 13.60 -0.64 1.12
CA SER A 121 13.48 0.18 -0.09
C SER A 121 14.44 -0.25 -1.19
N GLY A 122 15.70 -0.51 -0.84
CA GLY A 122 16.71 -0.96 -1.79
C GLY A 122 16.36 -2.33 -2.42
N LEU A 123 15.97 -3.30 -1.59
CA LEU A 123 15.52 -4.62 -2.05
C LEU A 123 14.26 -4.50 -2.92
N GLY A 124 13.31 -3.65 -2.54
CA GLY A 124 12.08 -3.42 -3.28
C GLY A 124 12.34 -2.85 -4.68
N ILE A 125 13.21 -1.84 -4.80
CA ILE A 125 13.60 -1.25 -6.09
C ILE A 125 14.27 -2.30 -6.98
N LEU A 126 15.27 -3.01 -6.45
CA LEU A 126 16.00 -4.04 -7.20
C LEU A 126 15.06 -5.15 -7.69
N ALA A 127 14.20 -5.66 -6.82
CA ALA A 127 13.29 -6.74 -7.17
C ALA A 127 12.25 -6.29 -8.21
N SER A 128 11.71 -5.08 -8.09
CA SER A 128 10.75 -4.54 -9.07
C SER A 128 11.41 -4.37 -10.44
N GLN A 129 12.63 -3.84 -10.51
CA GLN A 129 13.37 -3.69 -11.77
C GLN A 129 13.70 -5.04 -12.40
N LEU A 130 14.15 -6.01 -11.61
CA LEU A 130 14.45 -7.37 -12.11
C LEU A 130 13.20 -8.07 -12.62
N LEU A 131 12.05 -7.90 -11.95
CA LEU A 131 10.79 -8.50 -12.38
C LEU A 131 10.30 -7.86 -13.70
N ILE A 132 10.29 -6.53 -13.79
CA ILE A 132 9.88 -5.81 -15.00
C ILE A 132 10.76 -6.26 -16.18
N ALA A 133 12.08 -6.27 -16.02
CA ALA A 133 13.01 -6.72 -17.04
C ALA A 133 12.78 -8.20 -17.47
N ARG A 134 12.36 -9.08 -16.55
CA ARG A 134 12.00 -10.47 -16.89
C ARG A 134 10.67 -10.58 -17.62
N MET A 135 9.69 -9.77 -17.25
CA MET A 135 8.38 -9.73 -17.91
C MET A 135 8.52 -9.26 -19.37
N GLU A 136 9.34 -8.25 -19.62
CA GLU A 136 9.62 -7.72 -20.96
C GLU A 136 10.38 -8.72 -21.83
N LYS A 137 11.43 -9.38 -21.31
CA LYS A 137 12.30 -10.27 -22.09
C LYS A 137 11.66 -11.60 -22.45
N LYS A 138 10.82 -12.17 -21.60
CA LYS A 138 10.37 -13.57 -21.79
C LYS A 138 8.90 -13.72 -22.17
N GLY A 139 8.04 -12.72 -22.00
CA GLY A 139 6.60 -12.83 -22.25
C GLY A 139 5.90 -13.99 -21.48
N THR A 140 6.66 -14.72 -20.64
CA THR A 140 6.26 -15.99 -20.03
C THR A 140 5.68 -15.86 -18.63
N VAL A 141 5.82 -14.68 -18.00
CA VAL A 141 5.36 -14.49 -16.63
C VAL A 141 3.96 -13.88 -16.66
N SER A 142 2.96 -14.69 -16.31
CA SER A 142 1.58 -14.24 -16.20
C SER A 142 1.41 -13.25 -15.05
N ARG A 143 0.77 -12.10 -15.31
CA ARG A 143 0.40 -11.12 -14.27
C ARG A 143 -0.43 -11.75 -13.16
N THR A 144 -1.36 -12.62 -13.52
CA THR A 144 -2.18 -13.40 -12.59
C THR A 144 -1.30 -14.20 -11.63
N SER A 145 -0.29 -14.91 -12.15
CA SER A 145 0.62 -15.71 -11.32
C SER A 145 1.46 -14.85 -10.38
N VAL A 146 1.94 -13.68 -10.83
CA VAL A 146 2.72 -12.77 -9.99
C VAL A 146 1.85 -12.19 -8.87
N VAL A 147 0.66 -11.66 -9.20
CA VAL A 147 -0.24 -11.09 -8.19
C VAL A 147 -0.72 -12.16 -7.21
N MET A 148 -0.98 -13.39 -7.69
CA MET A 148 -1.37 -14.51 -6.84
C MET A 148 -0.24 -14.90 -5.88
N SER A 149 0.97 -15.16 -6.39
CA SER A 149 2.10 -15.62 -5.59
C SER A 149 2.55 -14.56 -4.59
N THR A 150 2.58 -13.28 -4.99
CA THR A 150 2.95 -12.19 -4.08
C THR A 150 1.87 -11.94 -3.02
N SER A 151 0.58 -12.03 -3.35
CA SER A 151 -0.50 -11.92 -2.37
C SER A 151 -0.49 -13.08 -1.37
N ALA A 152 -0.34 -14.32 -1.85
CA ALA A 152 -0.22 -15.50 -0.98
C ALA A 152 1.04 -15.43 -0.10
N GLY A 153 2.17 -15.04 -0.67
CA GLY A 153 3.42 -14.84 0.06
C GLY A 153 3.29 -13.75 1.12
N TYR A 154 2.62 -12.64 0.81
CA TYR A 154 2.38 -11.56 1.76
C TYR A 154 1.51 -12.02 2.94
N ILE A 155 0.40 -12.73 2.67
CA ILE A 155 -0.46 -13.33 3.72
C ILE A 155 0.35 -14.27 4.61
N LEU A 156 1.15 -15.16 4.02
CA LEU A 156 2.01 -16.06 4.78
C LEU A 156 3.01 -15.29 5.65
N CYS A 157 3.65 -14.27 5.09
CA CYS A 157 4.58 -13.41 5.84
C CYS A 157 3.88 -12.70 7.00
N LEU A 158 2.65 -12.18 6.83
CA LEU A 158 1.89 -11.55 7.91
C LEU A 158 1.64 -12.51 9.07
N VAL A 159 1.24 -13.77 8.78
CA VAL A 159 1.02 -14.80 9.80
C VAL A 159 2.34 -15.19 10.49
N LEU A 160 3.40 -15.42 9.72
CA LEU A 160 4.71 -15.77 10.27
C LEU A 160 5.28 -14.62 11.11
N PHE A 161 5.08 -13.37 10.68
CA PHE A 161 5.49 -12.19 11.43
C PHE A 161 4.73 -12.09 12.75
N ALA A 162 3.42 -12.34 12.75
CA ALA A 162 2.57 -12.29 13.94
C ALA A 162 2.99 -13.31 15.02
N VAL A 163 3.47 -14.50 14.63
CA VAL A 163 3.92 -15.55 15.56
C VAL A 163 5.42 -15.44 15.91
N GLY A 164 6.16 -14.57 15.22
CA GLY A 164 7.58 -14.36 15.42
C GLY A 164 7.89 -13.84 16.82
N ARG A 165 8.99 -14.33 17.40
CA ARG A 165 9.49 -13.93 18.73
C ARG A 165 10.97 -13.53 18.72
N SER A 166 11.69 -13.88 17.64
CA SER A 166 13.09 -13.52 17.46
C SER A 166 13.23 -12.32 16.55
N PHE A 167 14.00 -11.31 16.95
CA PHE A 167 14.24 -10.11 16.15
C PHE A 167 14.69 -10.42 14.71
N TRP A 168 15.65 -11.32 14.55
CA TRP A 168 16.19 -11.68 13.23
C TRP A 168 15.19 -12.40 12.34
N PHE A 169 14.39 -13.29 12.93
CA PHE A 169 13.30 -13.95 12.19
C PHE A 169 12.24 -12.94 11.75
N MET A 170 11.79 -12.08 12.67
CA MET A 170 10.81 -11.05 12.36
C MET A 170 11.34 -10.06 11.33
N LEU A 171 12.61 -9.65 11.43
CA LEU A 171 13.27 -8.79 10.44
C LEU A 171 13.25 -9.42 9.05
N LEU A 172 13.62 -10.67 8.92
CA LEU A 172 13.60 -11.40 7.64
C LEU A 172 12.19 -11.43 7.06
N VAL A 173 11.22 -11.84 7.87
CA VAL A 173 9.81 -11.97 7.42
C VAL A 173 9.22 -10.59 7.08
N PHE A 174 9.53 -9.56 7.85
CA PHE A 174 9.11 -8.17 7.57
C PHE A 174 9.65 -7.66 6.22
N LEU A 175 10.93 -7.89 5.94
CA LEU A 175 11.53 -7.52 4.66
C LEU A 175 10.92 -8.31 3.49
N LEU A 176 10.63 -9.60 3.68
CA LEU A 176 9.95 -10.41 2.67
C LEU A 176 8.50 -9.93 2.45
N ALA A 177 7.77 -9.57 3.49
CA ALA A 177 6.42 -9.00 3.39
C ALA A 177 6.43 -7.70 2.58
N GLY A 178 7.34 -6.78 2.91
CA GLY A 178 7.55 -5.54 2.18
C GLY A 178 7.91 -5.77 0.71
N LEU A 179 8.77 -6.75 0.45
CA LEU A 179 9.15 -7.14 -0.91
C LEU A 179 7.96 -7.64 -1.74
N MET A 180 7.12 -8.54 -1.16
CA MET A 180 5.92 -9.04 -1.83
C MET A 180 4.96 -7.91 -2.20
N ARG A 181 4.76 -6.95 -1.27
CA ARG A 181 3.92 -5.77 -1.50
C ARG A 181 4.50 -4.88 -2.61
N THR A 182 5.78 -4.55 -2.54
CA THR A 182 6.45 -3.68 -3.53
C THR A 182 6.45 -4.28 -4.94
N ILE A 183 6.56 -5.60 -5.07
CA ILE A 183 6.48 -6.30 -6.37
C ILE A 183 5.04 -6.30 -6.90
N LYS A 184 4.04 -6.49 -6.05
CA LYS A 184 2.64 -6.59 -6.45
C LYS A 184 2.10 -5.30 -7.07
N GLU A 185 2.41 -4.15 -6.47
CA GLU A 185 1.82 -2.85 -6.83
C GLU A 185 2.00 -2.47 -8.32
N PRO A 186 3.22 -2.44 -8.90
CA PRO A 186 3.40 -2.07 -10.30
C PRO A 186 2.76 -3.10 -11.26
N VAL A 187 2.74 -4.38 -10.89
CA VAL A 187 2.11 -5.41 -11.72
C VAL A 187 0.59 -5.26 -11.74
N LEU A 188 -0.01 -4.95 -10.59
CA LEU A 188 -1.45 -4.70 -10.49
C LEU A 188 -1.84 -3.44 -11.29
N ALA A 189 -1.06 -2.36 -11.16
CA ALA A 189 -1.27 -1.14 -11.92
C ALA A 189 -1.15 -1.36 -13.44
N ALA A 190 -0.12 -2.08 -13.89
CA ALA A 190 0.04 -2.45 -15.28
C ALA A 190 -1.10 -3.33 -15.79
N TRP A 191 -1.59 -4.26 -14.95
CA TRP A 191 -2.73 -5.10 -15.30
C TRP A 191 -4.02 -4.31 -15.45
N MET A 192 -4.29 -3.35 -14.54
CA MET A 192 -5.41 -2.41 -14.72
C MET A 192 -5.28 -1.59 -16.00
N ASN A 193 -4.08 -1.06 -16.26
CA ASN A 193 -3.82 -0.23 -17.45
C ASN A 193 -4.12 -0.94 -18.76
N ASP A 194 -3.89 -2.26 -18.85
CA ASP A 194 -4.17 -3.05 -20.07
C ASP A 194 -5.67 -3.26 -20.34
N HIS A 195 -6.52 -3.04 -19.35
CA HIS A 195 -7.97 -3.27 -19.46
C HIS A 195 -8.77 -1.97 -19.48
N VAL A 196 -8.10 -0.83 -19.60
CA VAL A 196 -8.72 0.50 -19.56
C VAL A 196 -8.40 1.29 -20.80
N ASP A 197 -9.43 1.83 -21.45
CA ASP A 197 -9.26 2.76 -22.57
C ASP A 197 -8.56 4.05 -22.11
N GLU A 198 -7.80 4.69 -23.00
CA GLU A 198 -7.05 5.92 -22.70
C GLU A 198 -7.92 7.02 -22.07
N LYS A 199 -9.16 7.17 -22.58
CA LYS A 199 -10.12 8.19 -22.10
C LYS A 199 -10.57 7.94 -20.65
N MET A 200 -10.57 6.69 -20.20
CA MET A 200 -11.04 6.29 -18.87
C MET A 200 -9.91 6.04 -17.87
N ARG A 201 -8.66 6.06 -18.32
CA ARG A 201 -7.49 5.73 -17.50
C ARG A 201 -7.41 6.54 -16.20
N ALA A 202 -7.47 7.86 -16.31
CA ALA A 202 -7.43 8.74 -15.15
C ALA A 202 -8.56 8.45 -14.16
N THR A 203 -9.77 8.20 -14.66
CA THR A 203 -10.95 7.87 -13.84
C THR A 203 -10.78 6.56 -13.09
N VAL A 204 -10.33 5.49 -13.75
CA VAL A 204 -10.13 4.17 -13.13
C VAL A 204 -9.02 4.20 -12.08
N PHE A 205 -7.90 4.86 -12.35
CA PHE A 205 -6.82 4.99 -11.37
C PHE A 205 -7.23 5.87 -10.18
N SER A 206 -7.99 6.94 -10.40
CA SER A 206 -8.58 7.74 -9.32
C SER A 206 -9.53 6.90 -8.45
N THR A 207 -10.39 6.10 -9.07
CA THR A 207 -11.31 5.18 -8.36
C THR A 207 -10.54 4.12 -7.57
N SER A 208 -9.46 3.58 -8.15
CA SER A 208 -8.56 2.65 -7.46
C SER A 208 -7.95 3.26 -6.21
N GLY A 209 -7.41 4.49 -6.30
CA GLY A 209 -6.87 5.20 -5.14
C GLY A 209 -7.93 5.50 -4.07
N GLN A 210 -9.17 5.86 -4.49
CA GLN A 210 -10.28 6.06 -3.55
C GLN A 210 -10.64 4.75 -2.82
N LEU A 211 -10.72 3.62 -3.53
CA LEU A 211 -11.02 2.32 -2.93
C LEU A 211 -9.95 1.87 -1.97
N ASP A 212 -8.66 2.08 -2.31
CA ASP A 212 -7.55 1.85 -1.40
C ASP A 212 -7.69 2.66 -0.11
N SER A 213 -7.96 3.97 -0.23
CA SER A 213 -8.17 4.86 0.92
C SER A 213 -9.39 4.46 1.76
N PHE A 214 -10.50 4.04 1.14
CA PHE A 214 -11.65 3.49 1.85
C PHE A 214 -11.29 2.21 2.61
N GLY A 215 -10.51 1.32 1.97
CA GLY A 215 -9.99 0.14 2.63
C GLY A 215 -9.21 0.51 3.90
N GLN A 216 -8.30 1.47 3.82
CA GLN A 216 -7.50 1.96 4.96
C GLN A 216 -8.38 2.52 6.09
N ILE A 217 -9.36 3.38 5.74
CA ILE A 217 -10.27 3.99 6.71
C ILE A 217 -11.08 2.94 7.48
N ILE A 218 -11.48 1.85 6.83
CA ILE A 218 -12.26 0.77 7.44
C ILE A 218 -11.34 -0.24 8.15
N GLY A 219 -10.26 -0.64 7.49
CA GLY A 219 -9.34 -1.68 7.96
C GLY A 219 -8.57 -1.27 9.23
N GLY A 220 -8.11 -0.02 9.27
CA GLY A 220 -7.34 0.50 10.41
C GLY A 220 -8.07 0.34 11.75
N PRO A 221 -9.30 0.85 11.92
CA PRO A 221 -10.07 0.66 13.15
C PRO A 221 -10.35 -0.80 13.48
N ILE A 222 -10.69 -1.64 12.50
CA ILE A 222 -10.95 -3.08 12.73
C ILE A 222 -9.71 -3.75 13.32
N VAL A 223 -8.58 -3.60 12.65
CA VAL A 223 -7.31 -4.21 13.08
C VAL A 223 -6.82 -3.62 14.40
N GLY A 224 -6.97 -2.30 14.58
CA GLY A 224 -6.63 -1.61 15.82
C GLY A 224 -7.43 -2.09 17.02
N LEU A 225 -8.75 -2.29 16.86
CA LEU A 225 -9.61 -2.85 17.91
C LEU A 225 -9.19 -4.28 18.29
N VAL A 226 -8.90 -5.14 17.31
CA VAL A 226 -8.41 -6.50 17.58
C VAL A 226 -7.06 -6.45 18.31
N ALA A 227 -6.15 -5.60 17.88
CA ALA A 227 -4.85 -5.44 18.53
C ALA A 227 -4.97 -4.95 19.96
N GLN A 228 -5.89 -4.02 20.24
CA GLN A 228 -6.12 -3.45 21.57
C GLN A 228 -6.83 -4.42 22.51
N GLN A 229 -7.85 -5.15 22.03
CA GLN A 229 -8.69 -5.98 22.88
C GLN A 229 -8.11 -7.39 23.09
N VAL A 230 -7.33 -7.89 22.13
CA VAL A 230 -6.76 -9.24 22.19
C VAL A 230 -5.24 -9.17 22.30
N SER A 231 -4.55 -8.83 21.21
CA SER A 231 -3.10 -8.59 21.19
C SER A 231 -2.65 -8.10 19.80
N ILE A 232 -1.44 -7.50 19.71
CA ILE A 232 -0.82 -7.06 18.45
C ILE A 232 -0.68 -8.23 17.45
N PRO A 233 -0.19 -9.44 17.84
CA PRO A 233 -0.17 -10.59 16.93
C PRO A 233 -1.53 -10.92 16.31
N TRP A 234 -2.59 -10.90 17.09
CA TRP A 234 -3.94 -11.13 16.55
C TRP A 234 -4.44 -10.04 15.62
N GLY A 235 -4.06 -8.78 15.85
CA GLY A 235 -4.27 -7.69 14.90
C GLY A 235 -3.59 -7.96 13.56
N LEU A 236 -2.35 -8.45 13.56
CA LEU A 236 -1.62 -8.83 12.35
C LEU A 236 -2.25 -10.05 11.64
N VAL A 237 -2.73 -11.04 12.39
CA VAL A 237 -3.48 -12.17 11.82
C VAL A 237 -4.80 -11.68 11.19
N CYS A 238 -5.52 -10.77 11.85
CA CYS A 238 -6.72 -10.13 11.29
C CYS A 238 -6.40 -9.43 9.96
N THR A 239 -5.26 -8.73 9.88
CA THR A 239 -4.76 -8.12 8.64
C THR A 239 -4.61 -9.15 7.51
N ALA A 240 -4.05 -10.33 7.81
CA ALA A 240 -3.94 -11.42 6.85
C ALA A 240 -5.31 -11.92 6.38
N PHE A 241 -6.29 -12.03 7.29
CA PHE A 241 -7.67 -12.41 6.94
C PHE A 241 -8.37 -11.39 6.04
N LEU A 242 -8.18 -10.09 6.26
CA LEU A 242 -8.74 -9.03 5.41
C LEU A 242 -8.20 -9.08 3.96
N LEU A 243 -7.02 -9.65 3.77
CA LEU A 243 -6.41 -9.81 2.45
C LEU A 243 -6.83 -11.11 1.74
N LEU A 244 -7.34 -12.12 2.46
CA LEU A 244 -7.71 -13.42 1.87
C LEU A 244 -8.67 -13.31 0.67
N PRO A 245 -9.71 -12.46 0.66
CA PRO A 245 -10.60 -12.35 -0.49
C PRO A 245 -9.88 -12.01 -1.79
N ALA A 246 -8.76 -11.25 -1.71
CA ALA A 246 -7.97 -10.92 -2.89
C ALA A 246 -7.45 -12.18 -3.63
N LEU A 247 -7.08 -13.25 -2.91
CA LEU A 247 -6.63 -14.50 -3.53
C LEU A 247 -7.70 -15.17 -4.40
N PHE A 248 -8.97 -15.07 -3.99
CA PHE A 248 -10.10 -15.63 -4.75
C PHE A 248 -10.49 -14.74 -5.94
N LEU A 249 -10.19 -13.43 -5.86
CA LEU A 249 -10.49 -12.49 -6.94
C LEU A 249 -9.44 -12.51 -8.05
N VAL A 250 -8.17 -12.85 -7.74
CA VAL A 250 -7.09 -12.90 -8.75
C VAL A 250 -7.39 -13.87 -9.91
N PRO A 251 -7.85 -15.13 -9.68
CA PRO A 251 -8.23 -16.01 -10.79
C PRO A 251 -9.44 -15.51 -11.60
N VAL A 252 -10.37 -14.79 -10.94
CA VAL A 252 -11.52 -14.18 -11.63
C VAL A 252 -11.06 -13.10 -12.61
N ALA A 253 -10.11 -12.26 -12.18
CA ALA A 253 -9.49 -11.25 -13.03
C ALA A 253 -8.65 -11.87 -14.16
N GLY A 254 -8.06 -13.05 -13.94
CA GLY A 254 -7.22 -13.75 -14.92
C GLY A 254 -7.98 -14.57 -15.97
N LYS A 255 -9.29 -14.78 -15.81
CA LYS A 255 -10.09 -15.49 -16.83
C LYS A 255 -10.20 -14.60 -18.06
N LYS A 256 -9.55 -15.00 -19.16
CA LYS A 256 -9.86 -14.47 -20.48
C LYS A 256 -11.34 -14.76 -20.76
N ARG A 257 -12.10 -13.76 -21.18
CA ARG A 257 -13.35 -14.03 -21.90
C ARG A 257 -12.96 -14.65 -23.24
N ASP A 258 -13.24 -15.93 -23.41
CA ASP A 258 -13.37 -16.56 -24.74
C ASP A 258 -14.58 -15.96 -25.47
#